data_fef936d627efca0eeec79d73873f9b91
#
_entry.id   fef936d627efca0eeec79d73873f9b91
#
_cell.length_a   1.000
_cell.length_b   1.000
_cell.length_c   1.000
_cell.angle_alpha   90.00
_cell.angle_beta   90.00
_cell.angle_gamma   90.00
#
_symmetry.space_group_name_H-M   'P 1'
#
loop_
_entity.id
_entity.type
_entity.pdbx_description
1 polymer ?
#
loop_
_entity_poly.entity_id
_entity_poly.type
_entity_poly.pdbx_seq_one_letter_code
_entity_poly.pdbx_strand_id
1 'polypeptide(L)'
;QILVQENDYVKAGMPLSDGAITPSDILAIQGPTKVQEYIVNEVQEVYRGQGVKINDKHFEIIVRQMMNKVQIQDPGDTRFLEEQIVDKWEFMEENDSLYDKVVVTDAGDSQNVQPGMIISMRKLRDENSILKRKDQKLVEVRDIVPATSSQILQGITRAALQTSSFMSAASFQETTKVLNEAAIHGKVDPLENLKENVICGHLIPGGTGL
;
A
#
# COMPACT_ATOMS: atom_id res chain seq x y z
N GLN A 1 36.23 -10.19 -0.80
CA GLN A 1 36.69 -11.07 -1.90
C GLN A 1 35.80 -10.85 -3.12
N ILE A 2 36.35 -11.05 -4.33
CA ILE A 2 35.60 -11.05 -5.58
C ILE A 2 35.04 -12.47 -5.76
N LEU A 3 33.72 -12.58 -5.98
CA LEU A 3 33.01 -13.87 -6.07
C LEU A 3 32.90 -14.41 -7.51
N VAL A 4 33.17 -13.56 -8.50
CA VAL A 4 33.07 -13.87 -9.94
C VAL A 4 34.40 -13.83 -10.64
N GLN A 5 34.56 -14.63 -11.68
CA GLN A 5 35.74 -14.65 -12.51
C GLN A 5 35.45 -14.02 -13.89
N GLU A 6 36.52 -13.77 -14.65
CA GLU A 6 36.43 -13.25 -16.01
C GLU A 6 35.66 -14.24 -16.91
N ASN A 7 34.67 -13.74 -17.66
CA ASN A 7 33.72 -14.49 -18.49
C ASN A 7 32.65 -15.31 -17.77
N ASP A 8 32.49 -15.17 -16.46
CA ASP A 8 31.36 -15.78 -15.76
C ASP A 8 30.04 -15.12 -16.18
N TYR A 9 28.98 -15.94 -16.33
CA TYR A 9 27.63 -15.44 -16.55
C TYR A 9 26.99 -15.01 -15.23
N VAL A 10 26.62 -13.73 -15.15
CA VAL A 10 25.98 -13.14 -13.97
C VAL A 10 24.54 -12.75 -14.28
N LYS A 11 23.64 -13.00 -13.31
CA LYS A 11 22.23 -12.56 -13.36
C LYS A 11 22.05 -11.25 -12.61
N ALA A 12 21.01 -10.52 -12.95
CA ALA A 12 20.62 -9.32 -12.20
C ALA A 12 20.44 -9.64 -10.70
N GLY A 13 21.09 -8.85 -9.83
CA GLY A 13 21.07 -9.03 -8.38
C GLY A 13 22.03 -10.09 -7.83
N MET A 14 22.87 -10.71 -8.66
CA MET A 14 23.91 -11.60 -8.18
C MET A 14 25.07 -10.79 -7.55
N PRO A 15 25.50 -11.12 -6.31
CA PRO A 15 26.61 -10.40 -5.68
C PRO A 15 27.93 -10.66 -6.44
N LEU A 16 28.62 -9.60 -6.79
CA LEU A 16 29.92 -9.67 -7.46
C LEU A 16 31.10 -9.72 -6.49
N SER A 17 30.88 -9.21 -5.28
CA SER A 17 31.84 -9.22 -4.18
C SER A 17 31.19 -9.66 -2.89
N ASP A 18 32.01 -10.21 -2.01
CA ASP A 18 31.61 -10.53 -0.65
C ASP A 18 31.37 -9.24 0.14
N GLY A 19 30.22 -9.16 0.82
CA GLY A 19 29.79 -8.00 1.60
C GLY A 19 28.31 -8.01 1.93
N ALA A 20 27.89 -7.15 2.86
CA ALA A 20 26.49 -6.98 3.20
C ALA A 20 25.73 -6.31 2.06
N ILE A 21 24.62 -6.91 1.65
CA ILE A 21 23.72 -6.36 0.65
C ILE A 21 22.59 -5.61 1.37
N THR A 22 22.25 -4.41 0.91
CA THR A 22 21.12 -3.68 1.50
C THR A 22 19.79 -4.30 1.04
N PRO A 23 18.83 -4.54 1.97
CA PRO A 23 17.54 -5.09 1.57
C PRO A 23 16.78 -4.23 0.55
N SER A 24 17.00 -2.91 0.57
CA SER A 24 16.43 -1.98 -0.42
C SER A 24 16.92 -2.24 -1.84
N ASP A 25 18.18 -2.59 -2.00
CA ASP A 25 18.75 -2.90 -3.34
C ASP A 25 18.19 -4.23 -3.86
N ILE A 26 18.04 -5.22 -2.98
CA ILE A 26 17.39 -6.48 -3.33
C ILE A 26 15.94 -6.24 -3.76
N LEU A 27 15.22 -5.35 -3.05
CA LEU A 27 13.84 -4.98 -3.40
C LEU A 27 13.76 -4.37 -4.80
N ALA A 28 14.65 -3.42 -5.10
CA ALA A 28 14.67 -2.72 -6.38
C ALA A 28 15.04 -3.63 -7.56
N ILE A 29 15.93 -4.62 -7.34
CA ILE A 29 16.49 -5.45 -8.43
C ILE A 29 15.76 -6.78 -8.57
N GLN A 30 15.50 -7.48 -7.45
CA GLN A 30 14.99 -8.85 -7.44
C GLN A 30 13.51 -8.94 -7.03
N GLY A 31 12.95 -7.85 -6.52
CA GLY A 31 11.55 -7.77 -6.13
C GLY A 31 11.24 -8.21 -4.69
N PRO A 32 9.97 -8.11 -4.27
CA PRO A 32 9.54 -8.25 -2.88
C PRO A 32 9.77 -9.66 -2.30
N THR A 33 9.53 -10.71 -3.09
CA THR A 33 9.67 -12.10 -2.62
C THR A 33 11.10 -12.42 -2.19
N LYS A 34 12.08 -11.95 -2.95
CA LYS A 34 13.50 -12.20 -2.64
C LYS A 34 13.97 -11.45 -1.39
N VAL A 35 13.46 -10.24 -1.18
CA VAL A 35 13.74 -9.49 0.06
C VAL A 35 13.18 -10.22 1.28
N GLN A 36 11.97 -10.76 1.18
CA GLN A 36 11.35 -11.51 2.28
C GLN A 36 12.18 -12.76 2.62
N GLU A 37 12.55 -13.55 1.61
CA GLU A 37 13.42 -14.72 1.80
C GLU A 37 14.77 -14.32 2.44
N TYR A 38 15.38 -13.25 1.95
CA TYR A 38 16.66 -12.76 2.44
C TYR A 38 16.57 -12.37 3.93
N ILE A 39 15.61 -11.54 4.30
CA ILE A 39 15.47 -11.07 5.68
C ILE A 39 15.19 -12.25 6.63
N VAL A 40 14.30 -13.17 6.27
CA VAL A 40 14.00 -14.34 7.10
C VAL A 40 15.24 -15.21 7.29
N ASN A 41 16.00 -15.46 6.21
CA ASN A 41 17.22 -16.28 6.28
C ASN A 41 18.30 -15.64 7.15
N GLU A 42 18.58 -14.35 6.98
CA GLU A 42 19.59 -13.62 7.76
C GLU A 42 19.24 -13.60 9.26
N VAL A 43 17.98 -13.36 9.59
CA VAL A 43 17.53 -13.36 10.99
C VAL A 43 17.63 -14.77 11.58
N GLN A 44 17.22 -15.79 10.84
CA GLN A 44 17.30 -17.19 11.27
C GLN A 44 18.76 -17.66 11.44
N GLU A 45 19.67 -17.21 10.59
CA GLU A 45 21.10 -17.54 10.72
C GLU A 45 21.66 -17.06 12.06
N VAL A 46 21.33 -15.82 12.46
CA VAL A 46 21.74 -15.26 13.75
C VAL A 46 21.19 -16.06 14.92
N TYR A 47 19.91 -16.43 14.91
CA TYR A 47 19.30 -17.22 15.98
C TYR A 47 19.86 -18.65 16.04
N ARG A 48 20.02 -19.30 14.88
CA ARG A 48 20.62 -20.64 14.80
C ARG A 48 22.07 -20.64 15.30
N GLY A 49 22.85 -19.61 15.00
CA GLY A 49 24.20 -19.42 15.51
C GLY A 49 24.27 -19.32 17.02
N GLN A 50 23.20 -18.86 17.67
CA GLN A 50 23.05 -18.83 19.14
C GLN A 50 22.37 -20.09 19.72
N GLY A 51 22.10 -21.12 18.90
CA GLY A 51 21.44 -22.34 19.34
C GLY A 51 19.93 -22.23 19.58
N VAL A 52 19.32 -21.10 19.21
CA VAL A 52 17.87 -20.87 19.38
C VAL A 52 17.11 -21.35 18.14
N LYS A 53 16.06 -22.14 18.35
CA LYS A 53 15.17 -22.64 17.29
C LYS A 53 13.85 -21.88 17.34
N ILE A 54 13.57 -21.12 16.29
CA ILE A 54 12.33 -20.36 16.11
C ILE A 54 11.72 -20.77 14.74
N ASN A 55 10.41 -20.89 14.69
CA ASN A 55 9.73 -21.20 13.41
C ASN A 55 9.75 -19.95 12.51
N ASP A 56 10.04 -20.14 11.23
CA ASP A 56 10.13 -19.08 10.22
C ASP A 56 8.86 -18.22 10.14
N LYS A 57 7.69 -18.81 10.41
CA LYS A 57 6.40 -18.09 10.37
C LYS A 57 6.34 -16.86 11.26
N HIS A 58 7.04 -16.83 12.38
CA HIS A 58 7.10 -15.68 13.27
C HIS A 58 7.79 -14.47 12.59
N PHE A 59 8.86 -14.74 11.85
CA PHE A 59 9.56 -13.70 11.08
C PHE A 59 8.81 -13.33 9.81
N GLU A 60 8.21 -14.28 9.12
CA GLU A 60 7.41 -14.04 7.92
C GLU A 60 6.26 -13.06 8.18
N ILE A 61 5.55 -13.20 9.31
CA ILE A 61 4.47 -12.27 9.71
C ILE A 61 5.02 -10.85 9.91
N ILE A 62 6.17 -10.72 10.58
CA ILE A 62 6.80 -9.41 10.83
C ILE A 62 7.25 -8.78 9.51
N VAL A 63 7.93 -9.54 8.65
CA VAL A 63 8.41 -9.04 7.35
C VAL A 63 7.24 -8.65 6.45
N ARG A 64 6.13 -9.39 6.47
CA ARG A 64 4.91 -9.01 5.77
C ARG A 64 4.40 -7.64 6.21
N GLN A 65 4.39 -7.34 7.51
CA GLN A 65 3.99 -6.03 8.02
C GLN A 65 4.98 -4.91 7.64
N MET A 66 6.28 -5.21 7.58
CA MET A 66 7.29 -4.26 7.11
C MET A 66 7.10 -3.87 5.63
N MET A 67 6.41 -4.70 4.85
CA MET A 67 6.15 -4.51 3.42
C MET A 67 4.68 -4.26 3.11
N ASN A 68 3.88 -3.85 4.09
CA ASN A 68 2.44 -3.60 3.91
C ASN A 68 2.14 -2.27 3.20
N LYS A 69 3.10 -1.36 3.14
CA LYS A 69 2.93 -0.03 2.53
C LYS A 69 3.52 0.05 1.14
N VAL A 70 2.91 0.89 0.31
CA VAL A 70 3.39 1.24 -1.02
C VAL A 70 3.53 2.76 -1.12
N GLN A 71 4.46 3.22 -1.95
CA GLN A 71 4.63 4.63 -2.28
C GLN A 71 4.03 4.88 -3.65
N ILE A 72 3.16 5.87 -3.75
CA ILE A 72 2.55 6.29 -5.01
C ILE A 72 3.62 6.95 -5.88
N GLN A 73 3.75 6.51 -7.12
CA GLN A 73 4.63 7.11 -8.13
C GLN A 73 3.88 8.10 -9.00
N ASP A 74 2.78 7.64 -9.59
CA ASP A 74 1.87 8.46 -10.38
C ASP A 74 0.46 8.25 -9.82
N PRO A 75 -0.20 9.31 -9.33
CA PRO A 75 -1.55 9.21 -8.79
C PRO A 75 -2.63 8.98 -9.86
N GLY A 76 -2.34 9.26 -11.12
CA GLY A 76 -3.35 9.18 -12.18
C GLY A 76 -4.60 9.97 -11.84
N ASP A 77 -5.78 9.36 -12.03
CA ASP A 77 -7.10 9.95 -11.71
C ASP A 77 -7.61 9.56 -10.31
N THR A 78 -6.75 9.02 -9.44
CA THR A 78 -7.11 8.66 -8.06
C THR A 78 -7.03 9.86 -7.12
N ARG A 79 -7.52 9.68 -5.88
CA ARG A 79 -7.43 10.70 -4.82
C ARG A 79 -6.05 10.80 -4.17
N PHE A 80 -5.09 9.95 -4.55
CA PHE A 80 -3.76 9.95 -3.96
C PHE A 80 -2.91 11.12 -4.42
N LEU A 81 -1.87 11.42 -3.63
CA LEU A 81 -0.84 12.40 -3.98
C LEU A 81 0.45 11.69 -4.38
N GLU A 82 1.25 12.35 -5.20
CA GLU A 82 2.60 11.87 -5.52
C GLU A 82 3.43 11.66 -4.25
N GLU A 83 4.23 10.61 -4.22
CA GLU A 83 5.09 10.21 -3.11
C GLU A 83 4.35 9.85 -1.80
N GLN A 84 3.02 9.86 -1.80
CA GLN A 84 2.24 9.45 -0.65
C GLN A 84 2.49 7.97 -0.32
N ILE A 85 2.63 7.66 0.97
CA ILE A 85 2.74 6.28 1.47
C ILE A 85 1.36 5.85 1.96
N VAL A 86 0.83 4.81 1.35
CA VAL A 86 -0.49 4.26 1.65
C VAL A 86 -0.43 2.76 1.92
N ASP A 87 -1.49 2.22 2.51
CA ASP A 87 -1.64 0.78 2.66
C ASP A 87 -1.86 0.11 1.30
N LYS A 88 -1.23 -1.04 1.11
CA LYS A 88 -1.36 -1.79 -0.13
C LYS A 88 -2.82 -2.15 -0.46
N TRP A 89 -3.62 -2.44 0.57
CA TRP A 89 -5.05 -2.72 0.39
C TRP A 89 -5.84 -1.49 -0.02
N GLU A 90 -5.61 -0.35 0.62
CA GLU A 90 -6.25 0.92 0.26
C GLU A 90 -5.92 1.32 -1.18
N PHE A 91 -4.66 1.14 -1.60
CA PHE A 91 -4.23 1.35 -2.97
C PHE A 91 -4.97 0.45 -3.98
N MET A 92 -5.10 -0.84 -3.66
CA MET A 92 -5.82 -1.79 -4.51
C MET A 92 -7.31 -1.45 -4.60
N GLU A 93 -7.95 -1.18 -3.47
CA GLU A 93 -9.37 -0.84 -3.39
C GLU A 93 -9.70 0.43 -4.18
N GLU A 94 -8.85 1.46 -4.09
CA GLU A 94 -9.04 2.69 -4.86
C GLU A 94 -8.93 2.43 -6.36
N ASN A 95 -7.91 1.70 -6.81
CA ASN A 95 -7.77 1.34 -8.22
C ASN A 95 -8.92 0.45 -8.70
N ASP A 96 -9.36 -0.51 -7.89
CA ASP A 96 -10.51 -1.36 -8.22
C ASP A 96 -11.80 -0.54 -8.29
N SER A 97 -11.95 0.50 -7.46
CA SER A 97 -13.09 1.40 -7.50
C SER A 97 -13.20 2.18 -8.81
N LEU A 98 -12.08 2.38 -9.51
CA LEU A 98 -12.03 3.05 -10.81
C LEU A 98 -12.37 2.14 -11.98
N TYR A 99 -12.44 0.83 -11.75
CA TYR A 99 -12.82 -0.13 -12.78
C TYR A 99 -14.21 0.20 -13.35
N ASP A 100 -14.38 0.12 -14.67
CA ASP A 100 -15.61 0.46 -15.39
C ASP A 100 -16.06 1.94 -15.24
N LYS A 101 -15.13 2.84 -14.91
CA LYS A 101 -15.37 4.29 -14.88
C LYS A 101 -14.57 4.99 -15.99
N VAL A 102 -15.01 6.19 -16.32
CA VAL A 102 -14.37 7.04 -17.33
C VAL A 102 -14.37 8.49 -16.86
N VAL A 103 -13.43 9.29 -17.36
CA VAL A 103 -13.34 10.71 -17.09
C VAL A 103 -13.96 11.48 -18.23
N VAL A 104 -14.86 12.40 -17.91
CA VAL A 104 -15.51 13.28 -18.87
C VAL A 104 -14.53 14.36 -19.34
N THR A 105 -14.27 14.42 -20.64
CA THR A 105 -13.45 15.49 -21.24
C THR A 105 -14.31 16.66 -21.70
N ASP A 106 -15.45 16.38 -22.34
CA ASP A 106 -16.43 17.38 -22.75
C ASP A 106 -17.83 16.92 -22.35
N ALA A 107 -18.55 17.73 -21.59
CA ALA A 107 -19.91 17.43 -21.17
C ALA A 107 -20.96 17.55 -22.28
N GLY A 108 -20.61 18.11 -23.45
CA GLY A 108 -21.57 18.40 -24.50
C GLY A 108 -22.73 19.25 -23.98
N ASP A 109 -23.96 18.89 -24.33
CA ASP A 109 -25.19 19.57 -23.88
C ASP A 109 -25.82 18.96 -22.62
N SER A 110 -25.08 18.08 -21.89
CA SER A 110 -25.58 17.46 -20.67
C SER A 110 -25.61 18.44 -19.51
N GLN A 111 -26.73 18.48 -18.76
CA GLN A 111 -26.88 19.26 -17.54
C GLN A 111 -26.45 18.49 -16.27
N ASN A 112 -26.29 17.16 -16.37
CA ASN A 112 -26.04 16.28 -15.23
C ASN A 112 -24.56 15.90 -15.07
N VAL A 113 -23.72 16.27 -16.04
CA VAL A 113 -22.31 15.88 -16.10
C VAL A 113 -21.46 17.13 -16.35
N GLN A 114 -20.32 17.20 -15.71
CA GLN A 114 -19.36 18.30 -15.87
C GLN A 114 -18.00 17.77 -16.36
N PRO A 115 -17.23 18.57 -17.11
CA PRO A 115 -15.86 18.19 -17.48
C PRO A 115 -15.00 17.88 -16.25
N GLY A 116 -14.17 16.83 -16.35
CA GLY A 116 -13.34 16.35 -15.24
C GLY A 116 -14.06 15.41 -14.26
N MET A 117 -15.37 15.17 -14.42
CA MET A 117 -16.11 14.28 -13.55
C MET A 117 -15.85 12.80 -13.91
N ILE A 118 -15.68 11.96 -12.90
CA ILE A 118 -15.56 10.50 -13.05
C ILE A 118 -16.96 9.89 -12.99
N ILE A 119 -17.35 9.20 -14.05
CA ILE A 119 -18.66 8.54 -14.15
C ILE A 119 -18.51 7.08 -14.55
N SER A 120 -19.47 6.24 -14.19
CA SER A 120 -19.52 4.85 -14.67
C SER A 120 -19.93 4.77 -16.13
N MET A 121 -19.46 3.75 -16.84
CA MET A 121 -19.86 3.48 -18.23
C MET A 121 -21.38 3.34 -18.41
N ARG A 122 -22.07 2.85 -17.36
CA ARG A 122 -23.53 2.76 -17.36
C ARG A 122 -24.16 4.16 -17.40
N LYS A 123 -23.75 5.05 -16.49
CA LYS A 123 -24.26 6.43 -16.45
C LYS A 123 -23.98 7.17 -17.76
N LEU A 124 -22.79 6.98 -18.33
CA LEU A 124 -22.43 7.54 -19.64
C LEU A 124 -23.39 7.09 -20.75
N ARG A 125 -23.71 5.80 -20.82
CA ARG A 125 -24.65 5.24 -21.82
C ARG A 125 -26.06 5.81 -21.64
N ASP A 126 -26.52 5.93 -20.40
CA ASP A 126 -27.84 6.47 -20.08
C ASP A 126 -27.93 7.95 -20.50
N GLU A 127 -26.96 8.78 -20.15
CA GLU A 127 -26.89 10.20 -20.54
C GLU A 127 -26.80 10.35 -22.06
N ASN A 128 -25.91 9.63 -22.71
CA ASN A 128 -25.77 9.68 -24.17
C ASN A 128 -27.05 9.21 -24.89
N SER A 129 -27.80 8.27 -24.32
CA SER A 129 -29.08 7.86 -24.87
C SER A 129 -30.14 8.96 -24.78
N ILE A 130 -30.16 9.73 -23.71
CA ILE A 130 -31.05 10.87 -23.53
C ILE A 130 -30.70 11.99 -24.51
N LEU A 131 -29.42 12.35 -24.62
CA LEU A 131 -28.92 13.39 -25.52
C LEU A 131 -29.19 13.03 -26.99
N LYS A 132 -28.99 11.77 -27.36
CA LYS A 132 -29.26 11.25 -28.70
C LYS A 132 -30.74 11.36 -29.09
N ARG A 133 -31.66 11.16 -28.15
CA ARG A 133 -33.12 11.33 -28.40
C ARG A 133 -33.50 12.79 -28.58
N LYS A 134 -32.72 13.72 -28.04
CA LYS A 134 -32.94 15.19 -28.12
C LYS A 134 -32.15 15.84 -29.27
N ASP A 135 -31.40 15.05 -30.03
CA ASP A 135 -30.50 15.51 -31.09
C ASP A 135 -29.46 16.53 -30.64
N GLN A 136 -28.92 16.31 -29.40
CA GLN A 136 -27.95 17.16 -28.72
C GLN A 136 -26.53 16.56 -28.79
N LYS A 137 -25.50 17.40 -28.52
CA LYS A 137 -24.10 16.98 -28.50
C LYS A 137 -23.86 15.95 -27.38
N LEU A 138 -23.23 14.83 -27.75
CA LEU A 138 -22.92 13.73 -26.83
C LEU A 138 -21.76 14.09 -25.89
N VAL A 139 -21.71 13.42 -24.77
CA VAL A 139 -20.61 13.49 -23.79
C VAL A 139 -19.39 12.77 -24.35
N GLU A 140 -18.24 13.46 -24.40
CA GLU A 140 -16.95 12.89 -24.75
C GLU A 140 -16.20 12.51 -23.50
N VAL A 141 -15.54 11.34 -23.53
CA VAL A 141 -14.83 10.80 -22.37
C VAL A 141 -13.46 10.25 -22.79
N ARG A 142 -12.56 10.17 -21.82
CA ARG A 142 -11.30 9.43 -21.90
C ARG A 142 -11.31 8.27 -20.92
N ASP A 143 -10.49 7.28 -21.19
CA ASP A 143 -10.24 6.21 -20.23
C ASP A 143 -9.57 6.78 -18.96
N ILE A 144 -9.92 6.17 -17.83
CA ILE A 144 -9.36 6.54 -16.53
C ILE A 144 -7.95 5.95 -16.39
N VAL A 145 -7.05 6.71 -15.80
CA VAL A 145 -5.68 6.27 -15.54
C VAL A 145 -5.59 5.85 -14.06
N PRO A 146 -5.35 4.56 -13.76
CA PRO A 146 -5.16 4.11 -12.39
C PRO A 146 -3.83 4.63 -11.83
N ALA A 147 -3.75 4.70 -10.50
CA ALA A 147 -2.49 5.05 -9.84
C ALA A 147 -1.45 3.92 -9.99
N THR A 148 -0.18 4.33 -10.10
CA THR A 148 0.96 3.42 -10.05
C THR A 148 1.71 3.57 -8.74
N SER A 149 2.29 2.48 -8.24
CA SER A 149 3.01 2.49 -6.97
C SER A 149 4.27 1.64 -7.02
N SER A 150 5.21 1.94 -6.14
CA SER A 150 6.37 1.11 -5.84
C SER A 150 6.24 0.50 -4.44
N GLN A 151 6.65 -0.76 -4.33
CA GLN A 151 6.72 -1.42 -3.04
C GLN A 151 7.85 -0.82 -2.22
N ILE A 152 7.59 -0.51 -0.94
CA ILE A 152 8.61 -0.05 0.00
C ILE A 152 8.84 -1.07 1.12
N LEU A 153 10.05 -1.05 1.66
CA LEU A 153 10.43 -1.80 2.85
C LEU A 153 10.63 -0.81 4.00
N GLN A 154 9.85 -0.97 5.06
CA GLN A 154 9.98 -0.16 6.27
C GLN A 154 10.68 -0.94 7.39
N GLY A 155 11.48 -0.26 8.19
CA GLY A 155 12.02 -0.85 9.43
C GLY A 155 10.87 -1.19 10.39
N ILE A 156 11.09 -2.16 11.28
CA ILE A 156 10.06 -2.68 12.21
C ILE A 156 9.43 -1.58 13.09
N THR A 157 10.24 -0.64 13.59
CA THR A 157 9.75 0.48 14.40
C THR A 157 8.81 1.39 13.60
N ARG A 158 9.20 1.74 12.38
CA ARG A 158 8.38 2.59 11.51
C ARG A 158 7.09 1.88 11.10
N ALA A 159 7.16 0.60 10.77
CA ALA A 159 5.99 -0.21 10.46
C ALA A 159 5.01 -0.29 11.63
N ALA A 160 5.52 -0.39 12.87
CA ALA A 160 4.70 -0.41 14.08
C ALA A 160 4.05 0.94 14.43
N LEU A 161 4.69 2.06 14.07
CA LEU A 161 4.16 3.41 14.30
C LEU A 161 3.20 3.89 13.20
N GLN A 162 3.32 3.37 11.98
CA GLN A 162 2.49 3.73 10.83
C GLN A 162 1.34 2.73 10.58
N THR A 163 0.80 2.17 11.63
CA THR A 163 -0.40 1.32 11.58
C THR A 163 -1.67 2.16 11.37
N SER A 164 -2.75 1.52 10.92
CA SER A 164 -4.07 2.16 10.78
C SER A 164 -4.60 2.68 12.11
N SER A 165 -4.31 1.97 13.22
CA SER A 165 -4.68 2.36 14.57
C SER A 165 -3.64 3.29 15.19
N PHE A 166 -4.01 4.56 15.42
CA PHE A 166 -3.16 5.49 16.14
C PHE A 166 -3.05 5.17 17.64
N MET A 167 -4.06 4.52 18.22
CA MET A 167 -4.02 4.10 19.62
C MET A 167 -2.98 3.01 19.85
N SER A 168 -2.92 2.03 18.96
CA SER A 168 -1.89 0.99 18.99
C SER A 168 -0.48 1.58 18.84
N ALA A 169 -0.29 2.48 17.91
CA ALA A 169 0.98 3.17 17.70
C ALA A 169 1.40 4.00 18.92
N ALA A 170 0.48 4.80 19.48
CA ALA A 170 0.72 5.63 20.67
C ALA A 170 1.12 4.82 21.90
N SER A 171 0.53 3.62 22.05
CA SER A 171 0.88 2.74 23.17
C SER A 171 2.23 2.04 23.04
N PHE A 172 2.81 2.03 21.84
CA PHE A 172 4.12 1.43 21.59
C PHE A 172 5.26 2.40 21.87
N GLN A 173 5.28 3.55 21.20
CA GLN A 173 6.36 4.53 21.30
C GLN A 173 5.89 5.92 20.82
N GLU A 174 6.61 6.97 21.22
CA GLU A 174 6.32 8.35 20.79
C GLU A 174 4.87 8.81 21.04
N THR A 175 4.29 8.45 22.18
CA THR A 175 2.86 8.66 22.51
C THR A 175 2.37 10.07 22.22
N THR A 176 3.09 11.10 22.67
CA THR A 176 2.70 12.51 22.50
C THR A 176 2.67 12.92 21.03
N LYS A 177 3.69 12.51 20.27
CA LYS A 177 3.80 12.84 18.84
C LYS A 177 2.68 12.19 18.05
N VAL A 178 2.44 10.88 18.26
CA VAL A 178 1.41 10.13 17.58
C VAL A 178 0.02 10.69 17.87
N LEU A 179 -0.28 11.01 19.14
CA LEU A 179 -1.58 11.60 19.52
C LEU A 179 -1.76 13.01 18.93
N ASN A 180 -0.71 13.83 18.90
CA ASN A 180 -0.77 15.16 18.30
C ASN A 180 -1.04 15.07 16.78
N GLU A 181 -0.33 14.20 16.07
CA GLU A 181 -0.57 13.98 14.63
C GLU A 181 -1.99 13.46 14.37
N ALA A 182 -2.46 12.51 15.17
CA ALA A 182 -3.82 11.99 15.06
C ALA A 182 -4.88 13.06 15.27
N ALA A 183 -4.67 13.96 16.26
CA ALA A 183 -5.57 15.07 16.56
C ALA A 183 -5.58 16.12 15.43
N ILE A 184 -4.41 16.48 14.88
CA ILE A 184 -4.30 17.44 13.78
C ILE A 184 -5.00 16.93 12.52
N HIS A 185 -4.82 15.65 12.22
CA HIS A 185 -5.43 15.02 11.03
C HIS A 185 -6.86 14.53 11.25
N GLY A 186 -7.42 14.65 12.46
CA GLY A 186 -8.76 14.17 12.78
C GLY A 186 -8.93 12.67 12.55
N LYS A 187 -7.89 11.86 12.83
CA LYS A 187 -7.93 10.41 12.60
C LYS A 187 -8.96 9.73 13.49
N VAL A 188 -9.69 8.79 12.91
CA VAL A 188 -10.62 7.91 13.63
C VAL A 188 -10.01 6.51 13.69
N ASP A 189 -10.02 5.90 14.87
CA ASP A 189 -9.54 4.53 15.09
C ASP A 189 -10.73 3.57 14.96
N PRO A 190 -10.66 2.56 14.07
CA PRO A 190 -11.77 1.64 13.86
C PRO A 190 -11.93 0.62 14.99
N LEU A 191 -11.01 0.51 15.94
CA LEU A 191 -11.02 -0.43 17.07
C LEU A 191 -11.12 -1.92 16.65
N GLU A 192 -10.51 -2.29 15.56
CA GLU A 192 -10.60 -3.65 15.00
C GLU A 192 -9.68 -4.66 15.68
N ASN A 193 -8.62 -4.22 16.36
CA ASN A 193 -7.62 -5.10 16.95
C ASN A 193 -7.79 -5.23 18.47
N LEU A 194 -7.05 -6.14 19.07
CA LEU A 194 -7.09 -6.41 20.50
C LEU A 194 -6.61 -5.22 21.36
N LYS A 195 -5.55 -4.58 20.93
CA LYS A 195 -4.83 -3.58 21.74
C LYS A 195 -5.67 -2.33 21.98
N GLU A 196 -6.32 -1.83 20.96
CA GLU A 196 -7.20 -0.67 21.01
C GLU A 196 -8.40 -0.92 21.94
N ASN A 197 -9.04 -2.09 21.79
CA ASN A 197 -10.18 -2.48 22.59
C ASN A 197 -9.82 -2.63 24.07
N VAL A 198 -8.67 -3.21 24.38
CA VAL A 198 -8.18 -3.34 25.75
C VAL A 198 -7.89 -1.96 26.37
N ILE A 199 -7.30 -1.03 25.59
CA ILE A 199 -7.03 0.34 26.08
C ILE A 199 -8.33 1.08 26.37
N CYS A 200 -9.34 0.95 25.49
CA CYS A 200 -10.64 1.60 25.69
C CYS A 200 -11.55 0.90 26.72
N GLY A 201 -11.17 -0.29 27.19
CA GLY A 201 -12.00 -1.09 28.10
C GLY A 201 -13.20 -1.75 27.40
N HIS A 202 -13.15 -1.89 26.08
CA HIS A 202 -14.15 -2.63 25.31
C HIS A 202 -13.89 -4.13 25.31
N LEU A 203 -14.92 -4.91 24.99
CA LEU A 203 -14.77 -6.35 24.76
C LEU A 203 -13.83 -6.57 23.57
N ILE A 204 -13.01 -7.61 23.67
CA ILE A 204 -12.11 -7.99 22.57
C ILE A 204 -12.94 -8.45 21.36
N PRO A 205 -12.47 -8.19 20.12
CA PRO A 205 -13.15 -8.64 18.91
C PRO A 205 -13.00 -10.15 18.72
N GLY A 206 -13.81 -10.92 19.44
CA GLY A 206 -13.79 -12.38 19.44
C GLY A 206 -14.85 -12.96 20.40
N GLY A 207 -15.41 -14.09 20.05
CA GLY A 207 -16.46 -14.72 20.86
C GLY A 207 -17.70 -13.85 21.01
N THR A 208 -18.08 -13.51 22.27
CA THR A 208 -19.23 -12.66 22.57
C THR A 208 -19.00 -11.17 22.30
N GLY A 209 -17.81 -10.77 21.92
CA GLY A 209 -17.45 -9.40 21.58
C GLY A 209 -17.47 -9.09 20.07
N LEU A 210 -17.91 -10.03 19.24
CA LEU A 210 -18.11 -9.86 17.80
C LEU A 210 -19.47 -9.23 17.51
#